data_1ca9a8a1e8f27c25865901f5ba40717e
#
_entry.id   1ca9a8a1e8f27c25865901f5ba40717e
#
_cell.length_a   1.000
_cell.length_b   1.000
_cell.length_c   1.000
_cell.angle_alpha   90.00
_cell.angle_beta   90.00
_cell.angle_gamma   90.00
#
_symmetry.space_group_name_H-M   'P 1'
#
loop_
_entity.id
_entity.type
_entity.pdbx_description
1 polymer ?
#
loop_
_entity_poly.entity_id
_entity_poly.type
_entity_poly.pdbx_seq_one_letter_code
_entity_poly.pdbx_strand_id
1 'polypeptide(L)'
;NFYSRIVATSVHGEVLHCKGDLTKSLSVMQQTELMARRHDVWHYALWSLIQQSEILFAQGFLQAAWETQEKAFTLIQEQHLEQLPLHEFLLRIRAQLLWAWARLDEAEACARTGMTVLANYQPQQQLQCLALLVQCSLARGDLDNARSHLNRLENLLGNGHYHSDWVSNADKVRVIYWQMTGDKAAAAAWLRQTPKPAFANNHFLQSQWRNIARVQIL
;
A
#
# COMPACT_ATOMS: atom_id res chain seq x y z
N ASN A 1 25.76 19.03 -2.85
CA ASN A 1 24.74 19.43 -1.88
C ASN A 1 24.21 18.17 -1.20
N PHE A 2 24.19 18.16 0.16
CA PHE A 2 23.70 17.01 0.94
C PHE A 2 22.22 16.71 0.66
N TYR A 3 21.38 17.72 0.47
CA TYR A 3 19.96 17.56 0.18
C TYR A 3 19.73 16.77 -1.11
N SER A 4 20.39 17.16 -2.20
CA SER A 4 20.31 16.43 -3.48
C SER A 4 20.75 14.97 -3.34
N ARG A 5 21.71 14.69 -2.46
CA ARG A 5 22.15 13.32 -2.17
C ARG A 5 21.09 12.53 -1.43
N ILE A 6 20.42 13.11 -0.43
CA ILE A 6 19.31 12.48 0.28
C ILE A 6 18.20 12.13 -0.70
N VAL A 7 17.78 13.08 -1.55
CA VAL A 7 16.76 12.87 -2.57
C VAL A 7 17.13 11.73 -3.52
N ALA A 8 18.34 11.78 -4.09
CA ALA A 8 18.78 10.76 -5.04
C ALA A 8 18.86 9.36 -4.41
N THR A 9 19.31 9.28 -3.15
CA THR A 9 19.39 8.00 -2.44
C THR A 9 17.98 7.48 -2.11
N SER A 10 17.05 8.34 -1.72
CA SER A 10 15.63 7.97 -1.51
C SER A 10 15.00 7.39 -2.78
N VAL A 11 15.11 8.12 -3.90
CA VAL A 11 14.59 7.65 -5.20
C VAL A 11 15.24 6.33 -5.63
N HIS A 12 16.53 6.15 -5.40
CA HIS A 12 17.22 4.89 -5.69
C HIS A 12 16.62 3.73 -4.87
N GLY A 13 16.37 3.95 -3.57
CA GLY A 13 15.72 2.96 -2.72
C GLY A 13 14.31 2.58 -3.21
N GLU A 14 13.51 3.57 -3.62
CA GLU A 14 12.18 3.34 -4.19
C GLU A 14 12.24 2.53 -5.50
N VAL A 15 13.18 2.85 -6.39
CA VAL A 15 13.38 2.08 -7.63
C VAL A 15 13.75 0.62 -7.34
N LEU A 16 14.59 0.37 -6.35
CA LEU A 16 14.94 -0.99 -5.91
C LEU A 16 13.72 -1.72 -5.34
N HIS A 17 12.89 -1.03 -4.53
CA HIS A 17 11.64 -1.57 -4.03
C HIS A 17 10.71 -1.98 -5.19
N CYS A 18 10.48 -1.09 -6.13
CA CYS A 18 9.66 -1.37 -7.31
C CYS A 18 10.17 -2.56 -8.12
N LYS A 19 11.48 -2.73 -8.23
CA LYS A 19 12.11 -3.88 -8.91
C LYS A 19 12.06 -5.19 -8.10
N GLY A 20 11.63 -5.13 -6.83
CA GLY A 20 11.59 -6.29 -5.96
C GLY A 20 12.93 -6.63 -5.28
N ASP A 21 13.97 -5.80 -5.42
CA ASP A 21 15.24 -5.98 -4.70
C ASP A 21 15.11 -5.41 -3.28
N LEU A 22 14.25 -6.07 -2.50
CA LEU A 22 13.81 -5.59 -1.19
C LEU A 22 14.98 -5.45 -0.19
N THR A 23 15.96 -6.34 -0.25
CA THR A 23 17.11 -6.31 0.66
C THR A 23 17.99 -5.08 0.42
N LYS A 24 18.31 -4.77 -0.84
CA LYS A 24 19.06 -3.56 -1.16
C LYS A 24 18.24 -2.32 -0.91
N SER A 25 16.96 -2.32 -1.25
CA SER A 25 16.06 -1.21 -0.98
C SER A 25 16.05 -0.86 0.50
N LEU A 26 15.88 -1.83 1.39
CA LEU A 26 15.91 -1.64 2.83
C LEU A 26 17.22 -0.98 3.30
N SER A 27 18.36 -1.51 2.84
CA SER A 27 19.67 -0.94 3.18
C SER A 27 19.83 0.51 2.72
N VAL A 28 19.38 0.82 1.51
CA VAL A 28 19.42 2.18 0.96
C VAL A 28 18.51 3.12 1.73
N MET A 29 17.29 2.68 2.12
CA MET A 29 16.37 3.49 2.92
C MET A 29 16.91 3.74 4.35
N GLN A 30 17.58 2.78 4.96
CA GLN A 30 18.28 2.97 6.24
C GLN A 30 19.40 4.01 6.13
N GLN A 31 20.19 3.98 5.06
CA GLN A 31 21.22 4.99 4.79
C GLN A 31 20.59 6.37 4.57
N THR A 32 19.47 6.44 3.85
CA THR A 32 18.75 7.70 3.61
C THR A 32 18.24 8.29 4.92
N GLU A 33 17.66 7.49 5.80
CA GLU A 33 17.22 7.92 7.13
C GLU A 33 18.36 8.52 7.93
N LEU A 34 19.51 7.81 8.02
CA LEU A 34 20.68 8.29 8.76
C LEU A 34 21.21 9.60 8.20
N MET A 35 21.28 9.74 6.88
CA MET A 35 21.71 11.00 6.25
C MET A 35 20.72 12.13 6.53
N ALA A 36 19.42 11.85 6.42
CA ALA A 36 18.38 12.84 6.65
C ALA A 36 18.38 13.35 8.09
N ARG A 37 18.50 12.45 9.09
CA ARG A 37 18.62 12.82 10.51
C ARG A 37 19.87 13.66 10.81
N ARG A 38 21.03 13.35 10.20
CA ARG A 38 22.27 14.11 10.40
C ARG A 38 22.21 15.55 9.89
N HIS A 39 21.26 15.85 9.02
CA HIS A 39 21.11 17.16 8.40
C HIS A 39 19.76 17.81 8.71
N ASP A 40 19.03 17.31 9.73
CA ASP A 40 17.73 17.80 10.17
C ASP A 40 16.67 17.86 9.05
N VAL A 41 16.78 16.93 8.09
CA VAL A 41 15.82 16.82 6.97
C VAL A 41 14.72 15.81 7.36
N TRP A 42 13.94 16.18 8.36
CA TRP A 42 13.04 15.28 9.08
C TRP A 42 11.95 14.63 8.20
N HIS A 43 11.46 15.34 7.20
CA HIS A 43 10.48 14.77 6.26
C HIS A 43 11.05 13.60 5.44
N TYR A 44 12.34 13.62 5.06
CA TYR A 44 13.01 12.50 4.42
C TYR A 44 13.37 11.38 5.40
N ALA A 45 13.67 11.70 6.66
CA ALA A 45 13.84 10.70 7.70
C ALA A 45 12.53 9.94 7.93
N LEU A 46 11.41 10.66 8.02
CA LEU A 46 10.07 10.07 8.14
C LEU A 46 9.70 9.23 6.91
N TRP A 47 9.89 9.78 5.70
CA TRP A 47 9.64 9.04 4.46
C TRP A 47 10.43 7.73 4.39
N SER A 48 11.72 7.78 4.79
CA SER A 48 12.57 6.59 4.81
C SER A 48 12.06 5.52 5.79
N LEU A 49 11.57 5.89 6.97
CA LEU A 49 10.95 4.96 7.92
C LEU A 49 9.66 4.34 7.38
N ILE A 50 8.84 5.13 6.67
CA ILE A 50 7.63 4.64 6.00
C ILE A 50 8.00 3.56 4.98
N GLN A 51 8.97 3.85 4.12
CA GLN A 51 9.45 2.90 3.10
C GLN A 51 10.08 1.65 3.72
N GLN A 52 10.88 1.79 4.77
CA GLN A 52 11.44 0.64 5.50
C GLN A 52 10.33 -0.27 6.04
N SER A 53 9.28 0.32 6.65
CA SER A 53 8.14 -0.45 7.15
C SER A 53 7.41 -1.20 6.03
N GLU A 54 7.19 -0.57 4.88
CA GLU A 54 6.55 -1.20 3.72
C GLU A 54 7.40 -2.34 3.14
N ILE A 55 8.71 -2.15 3.05
CA ILE A 55 9.66 -3.18 2.59
C ILE A 55 9.69 -4.37 3.55
N LEU A 56 9.76 -4.12 4.85
CA LEU A 56 9.75 -5.18 5.88
C LEU A 56 8.44 -5.96 5.86
N PHE A 57 7.31 -5.27 5.68
CA PHE A 57 6.01 -5.91 5.48
C PHE A 57 6.02 -6.82 4.25
N ALA A 58 6.53 -6.33 3.11
CA ALA A 58 6.64 -7.10 1.88
C ALA A 58 7.56 -8.33 2.01
N GLN A 59 8.57 -8.27 2.88
CA GLN A 59 9.45 -9.40 3.21
C GLN A 59 8.83 -10.38 4.22
N GLY A 60 7.66 -10.06 4.81
CA GLY A 60 7.01 -10.85 5.85
C GLY A 60 7.54 -10.61 7.26
N PHE A 61 8.44 -9.66 7.48
CA PHE A 61 8.97 -9.29 8.80
C PHE A 61 8.01 -8.35 9.54
N LEU A 62 6.80 -8.84 9.84
CA LEU A 62 5.69 -8.02 10.34
C LEU A 62 6.03 -7.29 11.65
N GLN A 63 6.70 -7.95 12.57
CA GLN A 63 7.10 -7.36 13.85
C GLN A 63 8.11 -6.22 13.64
N ALA A 64 9.12 -6.40 12.81
CA ALA A 64 10.10 -5.37 12.49
C ALA A 64 9.46 -4.18 11.74
N ALA A 65 8.47 -4.46 10.87
CA ALA A 65 7.69 -3.43 10.20
C ALA A 65 6.91 -2.58 11.21
N TRP A 66 6.29 -3.21 12.21
CA TRP A 66 5.57 -2.53 13.28
C TRP A 66 6.50 -1.65 14.13
N GLU A 67 7.63 -2.20 14.57
CA GLU A 67 8.62 -1.45 15.35
C GLU A 67 9.17 -0.24 14.58
N THR A 68 9.32 -0.39 13.26
CA THR A 68 9.74 0.72 12.39
C THR A 68 8.66 1.80 12.31
N GLN A 69 7.38 1.42 12.32
CA GLN A 69 6.28 2.38 12.39
C GLN A 69 6.22 3.12 13.73
N GLU A 70 6.45 2.43 14.86
CA GLU A 70 6.51 3.09 16.15
C GLU A 70 7.60 4.17 16.18
N LYS A 71 8.78 3.89 15.57
CA LYS A 71 9.84 4.90 15.39
C LYS A 71 9.37 6.09 14.53
N ALA A 72 8.58 5.83 13.50
CA ALA A 72 8.06 6.88 12.64
C ALA A 72 7.02 7.75 13.37
N PHE A 73 6.12 7.15 14.15
CA PHE A 73 5.16 7.91 14.99
C PHE A 73 5.86 8.73 16.05
N THR A 74 6.88 8.18 16.71
CA THR A 74 7.72 8.92 17.65
C THR A 74 8.38 10.13 16.99
N LEU A 75 8.96 9.94 15.79
CA LEU A 75 9.57 11.02 15.03
C LEU A 75 8.57 12.13 14.67
N ILE A 76 7.34 11.77 14.30
CA ILE A 76 6.27 12.75 14.02
C ILE A 76 6.04 13.62 15.25
N GLN A 77 5.90 13.02 16.43
CA GLN A 77 5.64 13.74 17.69
C GLN A 77 6.83 14.62 18.10
N GLU A 78 8.06 14.07 18.06
CA GLU A 78 9.28 14.79 18.46
C GLU A 78 9.60 15.98 17.56
N GLN A 79 9.28 15.90 16.28
CA GLN A 79 9.63 16.90 15.27
C GLN A 79 8.42 17.71 14.78
N HIS A 80 7.24 17.55 15.41
CA HIS A 80 5.99 18.25 15.08
C HIS A 80 5.62 18.15 13.60
N LEU A 81 5.63 16.91 13.06
CA LEU A 81 5.40 16.62 11.64
C LEU A 81 3.95 16.23 11.33
N GLU A 82 3.01 16.43 12.24
CA GLU A 82 1.60 16.04 12.14
C GLU A 82 0.89 16.67 10.93
N GLN A 83 1.39 17.82 10.48
CA GLN A 83 0.84 18.55 9.33
C GLN A 83 1.28 17.94 7.98
N LEU A 84 2.26 17.03 8.00
CA LEU A 84 2.71 16.39 6.75
C LEU A 84 1.74 15.28 6.34
N PRO A 85 1.37 15.19 5.04
CA PRO A 85 0.52 14.11 4.54
C PRO A 85 1.15 12.70 4.67
N LEU A 86 2.40 12.62 5.13
CA LEU A 86 3.13 11.36 5.34
C LEU A 86 2.54 10.47 6.44
N HIS A 87 1.86 11.06 7.43
CA HIS A 87 1.17 10.33 8.49
C HIS A 87 0.16 9.31 7.93
N GLU A 88 -0.46 9.62 6.83
CA GLU A 88 -1.48 8.79 6.19
C GLU A 88 -0.92 7.53 5.57
N PHE A 89 0.28 7.60 4.98
CA PHE A 89 0.98 6.41 4.49
C PHE A 89 1.24 5.43 5.65
N LEU A 90 1.60 5.94 6.82
CA LEU A 90 1.76 5.12 8.01
C LEU A 90 0.46 4.44 8.41
N LEU A 91 -0.66 5.16 8.44
CA LEU A 91 -1.97 4.59 8.79
C LEU A 91 -2.37 3.47 7.82
N ARG A 92 -2.11 3.63 6.52
CA ARG A 92 -2.36 2.59 5.51
C ARG A 92 -1.55 1.32 5.79
N ILE A 93 -0.24 1.47 6.00
CA ILE A 93 0.65 0.32 6.26
C ILE A 93 0.30 -0.31 7.62
N ARG A 94 -0.03 0.51 8.63
CA ARG A 94 -0.48 0.02 9.94
C ARG A 94 -1.76 -0.81 9.81
N ALA A 95 -2.70 -0.36 9.00
CA ALA A 95 -3.91 -1.11 8.72
C ALA A 95 -3.62 -2.45 8.02
N GLN A 96 -2.64 -2.52 7.12
CA GLN A 96 -2.21 -3.77 6.50
C GLN A 96 -1.57 -4.74 7.51
N LEU A 97 -0.73 -4.24 8.43
CA LEU A 97 -0.14 -5.03 9.51
C LEU A 97 -1.19 -5.60 10.45
N LEU A 98 -2.13 -4.76 10.88
CA LEU A 98 -3.24 -5.15 11.74
C LEU A 98 -4.14 -6.20 11.06
N TRP A 99 -4.41 -6.03 9.78
CA TRP A 99 -5.13 -7.03 8.99
C TRP A 99 -4.37 -8.36 8.92
N ALA A 100 -3.05 -8.33 8.70
CA ALA A 100 -2.22 -9.53 8.66
C ALA A 100 -2.22 -10.29 10.03
N TRP A 101 -2.43 -9.59 11.12
CA TRP A 101 -2.61 -10.17 12.47
C TRP A 101 -4.07 -10.47 12.84
N ALA A 102 -4.99 -10.39 11.88
CA ALA A 102 -6.43 -10.57 12.09
C ALA A 102 -7.05 -9.59 13.12
N ARG A 103 -6.41 -8.45 13.41
CA ARG A 103 -6.95 -7.36 14.25
C ARG A 103 -7.84 -6.46 13.39
N LEU A 104 -8.96 -7.03 12.92
CA LEU A 104 -9.75 -6.44 11.83
C LEU A 104 -10.41 -5.10 12.20
N ASP A 105 -10.84 -4.93 13.45
CA ASP A 105 -11.50 -3.68 13.89
C ASP A 105 -10.50 -2.50 13.88
N GLU A 106 -9.31 -2.76 14.35
CA GLU A 106 -8.24 -1.76 14.36
C GLU A 106 -7.71 -1.47 12.94
N ALA A 107 -7.60 -2.52 12.10
CA ALA A 107 -7.24 -2.36 10.69
C ALA A 107 -8.25 -1.46 9.96
N GLU A 108 -9.54 -1.71 10.17
CA GLU A 108 -10.62 -0.91 9.60
C GLU A 108 -10.58 0.53 10.09
N ALA A 109 -10.41 0.76 11.39
CA ALA A 109 -10.29 2.10 11.96
C ALA A 109 -9.12 2.89 11.35
N CYS A 110 -7.93 2.28 11.25
CA CYS A 110 -6.77 2.88 10.61
C CYS A 110 -7.02 3.19 9.13
N ALA A 111 -7.63 2.26 8.38
CA ALA A 111 -7.94 2.48 6.96
C ALA A 111 -8.94 3.62 6.75
N ARG A 112 -9.97 3.73 7.60
CA ARG A 112 -10.96 4.81 7.55
C ARG A 112 -10.33 6.17 7.87
N THR A 113 -9.49 6.24 8.91
CA THR A 113 -8.78 7.47 9.28
C THR A 113 -7.85 7.91 8.13
N GLY A 114 -7.03 7.01 7.59
CA GLY A 114 -6.17 7.28 6.43
C GLY A 114 -6.96 7.82 5.24
N MET A 115 -8.14 7.26 4.96
CA MET A 115 -9.01 7.73 3.87
C MET A 115 -9.49 9.16 4.05
N THR A 116 -9.82 9.58 5.27
CA THR A 116 -10.39 10.91 5.55
C THR A 116 -9.37 12.01 5.27
N VAL A 117 -8.14 11.77 5.63
CA VAL A 117 -7.05 12.75 5.46
C VAL A 117 -6.57 12.79 4.00
N LEU A 118 -6.49 11.63 3.30
CA LEU A 118 -6.05 11.51 1.89
C LEU A 118 -7.04 12.06 0.86
N ALA A 119 -8.28 12.30 1.24
CA ALA A 119 -9.34 12.67 0.30
C ALA A 119 -8.97 13.85 -0.62
N ASN A 120 -8.14 14.76 -0.14
CA ASN A 120 -7.81 15.99 -0.86
C ASN A 120 -6.42 15.99 -1.54
N TYR A 121 -5.55 15.01 -1.22
CA TYR A 121 -4.15 15.08 -1.63
C TYR A 121 -3.71 13.97 -2.59
N GLN A 122 -4.15 12.74 -2.37
CA GLN A 122 -3.69 11.59 -3.15
C GLN A 122 -4.80 10.54 -3.36
N PRO A 123 -5.68 10.74 -4.35
CA PRO A 123 -6.80 9.82 -4.61
C PRO A 123 -6.38 8.35 -4.77
N GLN A 124 -5.17 8.12 -5.31
CA GLN A 124 -4.62 6.77 -5.48
C GLN A 124 -4.42 6.03 -4.15
N GLN A 125 -4.11 6.74 -3.06
CA GLN A 125 -3.97 6.12 -1.74
C GLN A 125 -5.33 5.67 -1.18
N GLN A 126 -6.40 6.38 -1.52
CA GLN A 126 -7.76 5.96 -1.15
C GLN A 126 -8.13 4.60 -1.75
N LEU A 127 -7.63 4.28 -2.95
CA LEU A 127 -7.85 2.96 -3.57
C LEU A 127 -7.30 1.84 -2.67
N GLN A 128 -6.14 2.04 -2.08
CA GLN A 128 -5.53 1.03 -1.20
C GLN A 128 -6.28 0.90 0.13
N CYS A 129 -6.71 2.02 0.72
CA CYS A 129 -7.53 1.99 1.93
C CYS A 129 -8.88 1.32 1.66
N LEU A 130 -9.55 1.63 0.55
CA LEU A 130 -10.80 0.97 0.16
C LEU A 130 -10.61 -0.51 -0.10
N ALA A 131 -9.55 -0.91 -0.80
CA ALA A 131 -9.23 -2.32 -1.01
C ALA A 131 -9.03 -3.05 0.33
N LEU A 132 -8.40 -2.40 1.32
CA LEU A 132 -8.23 -2.98 2.64
C LEU A 132 -9.57 -3.09 3.40
N LEU A 133 -10.46 -2.10 3.30
CA LEU A 133 -11.80 -2.17 3.87
C LEU A 133 -12.62 -3.34 3.27
N VAL A 134 -12.50 -3.56 1.94
CA VAL A 134 -13.07 -4.76 1.30
C VAL A 134 -12.49 -6.03 1.92
N GLN A 135 -11.15 -6.11 2.08
CA GLN A 135 -10.50 -7.28 2.67
C GLN A 135 -10.94 -7.54 4.12
N CYS A 136 -11.08 -6.49 4.95
CA CYS A 136 -11.59 -6.62 6.32
C CYS A 136 -13.03 -7.16 6.34
N SER A 137 -13.91 -6.62 5.49
CA SER A 137 -15.29 -7.09 5.39
C SER A 137 -15.37 -8.54 4.91
N LEU A 138 -14.58 -8.91 3.89
CA LEU A 138 -14.51 -10.30 3.40
C LEU A 138 -13.98 -11.26 4.47
N ALA A 139 -12.97 -10.86 5.24
CA ALA A 139 -12.44 -11.68 6.33
C ALA A 139 -13.46 -11.95 7.44
N ARG A 140 -14.45 -11.06 7.62
CA ARG A 140 -15.58 -11.25 8.54
C ARG A 140 -16.75 -12.01 7.90
N GLY A 141 -16.72 -12.29 6.61
CA GLY A 141 -17.86 -12.83 5.87
C GLY A 141 -19.00 -11.81 5.62
N ASP A 142 -18.73 -10.53 5.85
CA ASP A 142 -19.69 -9.44 5.65
C ASP A 142 -19.68 -8.99 4.18
N LEU A 143 -20.46 -9.73 3.38
CA LEU A 143 -20.49 -9.51 1.92
C LEU A 143 -21.20 -8.20 1.54
N ASP A 144 -22.11 -7.70 2.35
CA ASP A 144 -22.83 -6.45 2.08
C ASP A 144 -21.91 -5.24 2.23
N ASN A 145 -21.16 -5.16 3.32
CA ASN A 145 -20.16 -4.12 3.50
C ASN A 145 -19.01 -4.27 2.50
N ALA A 146 -18.57 -5.49 2.20
CA ALA A 146 -17.58 -5.74 1.16
C ALA A 146 -18.03 -5.17 -0.19
N ARG A 147 -19.29 -5.42 -0.58
CA ARG A 147 -19.88 -4.88 -1.80
C ARG A 147 -19.95 -3.36 -1.80
N SER A 148 -20.37 -2.77 -0.68
CA SER A 148 -20.45 -1.32 -0.52
C SER A 148 -19.07 -0.66 -0.73
N HIS A 149 -18.03 -1.19 -0.08
CA HIS A 149 -16.65 -0.69 -0.24
C HIS A 149 -16.11 -0.92 -1.64
N LEU A 150 -16.42 -2.07 -2.26
CA LEU A 150 -16.02 -2.38 -3.62
C LEU A 150 -16.66 -1.41 -4.63
N ASN A 151 -17.94 -1.10 -4.48
CA ASN A 151 -18.61 -0.11 -5.34
C ASN A 151 -17.98 1.28 -5.22
N ARG A 152 -17.60 1.71 -4.02
CA ARG A 152 -16.88 2.98 -3.82
C ARG A 152 -15.51 2.97 -4.51
N LEU A 153 -14.78 1.88 -4.41
CA LEU A 153 -13.50 1.67 -5.06
C LEU A 153 -13.66 1.71 -6.59
N GLU A 154 -14.67 1.06 -7.14
CA GLU A 154 -14.96 1.06 -8.58
C GLU A 154 -15.36 2.44 -9.10
N ASN A 155 -16.18 3.18 -8.34
CA ASN A 155 -16.53 4.56 -8.68
C ASN A 155 -15.29 5.47 -8.70
N LEU A 156 -14.38 5.30 -7.75
CA LEU A 156 -13.14 6.07 -7.73
C LEU A 156 -12.27 5.73 -8.95
N LEU A 157 -12.15 4.45 -9.30
CA LEU A 157 -11.43 4.01 -10.50
C LEU A 157 -12.04 4.53 -11.80
N GLY A 158 -13.37 4.56 -11.89
CA GLY A 158 -14.09 5.06 -13.07
C GLY A 158 -13.94 6.56 -13.30
N ASN A 159 -13.70 7.33 -12.23
CA ASN A 159 -13.59 8.79 -12.28
C ASN A 159 -12.14 9.30 -12.41
N GLY A 160 -11.15 8.42 -12.46
CA GLY A 160 -9.74 8.80 -12.50
C GLY A 160 -8.89 7.95 -13.43
N HIS A 161 -7.72 8.48 -13.78
CA HIS A 161 -6.69 7.75 -14.51
C HIS A 161 -5.60 7.32 -13.53
N TYR A 162 -5.54 6.03 -13.25
CA TYR A 162 -4.59 5.45 -12.30
C TYR A 162 -3.58 4.56 -13.00
N HIS A 163 -2.35 4.59 -12.52
CA HIS A 163 -1.33 3.66 -12.98
C HIS A 163 -1.74 2.21 -12.66
N SER A 164 -1.30 1.26 -13.50
CA SER A 164 -1.67 -0.16 -13.39
C SER A 164 -1.40 -0.78 -12.02
N ASP A 165 -0.39 -0.28 -11.30
CA ASP A 165 -0.01 -0.81 -9.99
C ASP A 165 -1.06 -0.51 -8.92
N TRP A 166 -1.67 0.68 -8.99
CA TRP A 166 -2.77 1.05 -8.10
C TRP A 166 -4.04 0.26 -8.39
N VAL A 167 -4.31 0.00 -9.67
CA VAL A 167 -5.45 -0.82 -10.11
C VAL A 167 -5.28 -2.29 -9.71
N SER A 168 -4.05 -2.78 -9.66
CA SER A 168 -3.73 -4.18 -9.32
C SER A 168 -4.29 -4.62 -7.96
N ASN A 169 -4.27 -3.72 -6.97
CA ASN A 169 -4.83 -4.00 -5.65
C ASN A 169 -6.37 -4.09 -5.66
N ALA A 170 -7.01 -3.27 -6.51
CA ALA A 170 -8.45 -3.34 -6.74
C ALA A 170 -8.83 -4.67 -7.43
N ASP A 171 -8.05 -5.09 -8.42
CA ASP A 171 -8.28 -6.36 -9.11
C ASP A 171 -8.18 -7.55 -8.13
N LYS A 172 -7.23 -7.54 -7.21
CA LYS A 172 -7.10 -8.55 -6.15
C LYS A 172 -8.40 -8.69 -5.35
N VAL A 173 -8.92 -7.58 -4.81
CA VAL A 173 -10.11 -7.65 -3.93
C VAL A 173 -11.39 -7.97 -4.70
N ARG A 174 -11.50 -7.57 -5.97
CA ARG A 174 -12.59 -7.98 -6.87
C ARG A 174 -12.63 -9.49 -7.03
N VAL A 175 -11.47 -10.09 -7.34
CA VAL A 175 -11.37 -11.54 -7.56
C VAL A 175 -11.74 -12.30 -6.30
N ILE A 176 -11.24 -11.90 -5.14
CA ILE A 176 -11.60 -12.53 -3.87
C ILE A 176 -13.12 -12.40 -3.61
N TYR A 177 -13.70 -11.23 -3.85
CA TYR A 177 -15.14 -11.01 -3.70
C TYR A 177 -15.96 -11.94 -4.62
N TRP A 178 -15.63 -12.02 -5.91
CA TRP A 178 -16.31 -12.90 -6.86
C TRP A 178 -16.20 -14.37 -6.50
N GLN A 179 -15.04 -14.80 -5.99
CA GLN A 179 -14.86 -16.17 -5.50
C GLN A 179 -15.77 -16.47 -4.31
N MET A 180 -15.87 -15.56 -3.34
CA MET A 180 -16.70 -15.73 -2.16
C MET A 180 -18.20 -15.68 -2.48
N THR A 181 -18.61 -14.90 -3.47
CA THR A 181 -20.02 -14.79 -3.91
C THR A 181 -20.39 -15.80 -5.00
N GLY A 182 -19.43 -16.55 -5.55
CA GLY A 182 -19.66 -17.48 -6.65
C GLY A 182 -19.94 -16.81 -8.00
N ASP A 183 -19.62 -15.52 -8.16
CA ASP A 183 -19.85 -14.76 -9.40
C ASP A 183 -18.80 -15.11 -10.48
N LYS A 184 -18.94 -16.30 -11.03
CA LYS A 184 -18.07 -16.79 -12.11
C LYS A 184 -18.20 -15.96 -13.40
N ALA A 185 -19.36 -15.34 -13.63
CA ALA A 185 -19.61 -14.54 -14.82
C ALA A 185 -18.78 -13.24 -14.80
N ALA A 186 -18.77 -12.53 -13.67
CA ALA A 186 -17.94 -11.33 -13.48
C ALA A 186 -16.43 -11.66 -13.57
N ALA A 187 -16.00 -12.74 -12.93
CA ALA A 187 -14.61 -13.20 -12.97
C ALA A 187 -14.17 -13.53 -14.41
N ALA A 188 -14.99 -14.25 -15.18
CA ALA A 188 -14.70 -14.58 -16.57
C ALA A 188 -14.71 -13.36 -17.50
N ALA A 189 -15.60 -12.39 -17.26
CA ALA A 189 -15.63 -11.12 -17.99
C ALA A 189 -14.35 -10.32 -17.77
N TRP A 190 -13.91 -10.21 -16.51
CA TRP A 190 -12.67 -9.53 -16.16
C TRP A 190 -11.44 -10.19 -16.82
N LEU A 191 -11.36 -11.54 -16.83
CA LEU A 191 -10.26 -12.25 -17.50
C LEU A 191 -10.16 -11.94 -18.99
N ARG A 192 -11.31 -11.80 -19.68
CA ARG A 192 -11.35 -11.46 -21.11
C ARG A 192 -10.90 -10.04 -21.40
N GLN A 193 -11.26 -9.10 -20.50
CA GLN A 193 -10.99 -7.67 -20.68
C GLN A 193 -9.60 -7.26 -20.20
N THR A 194 -9.03 -7.99 -19.24
CA THR A 194 -7.74 -7.64 -18.67
C THR A 194 -6.61 -8.16 -19.56
N PRO A 195 -5.72 -7.27 -20.04
CA PRO A 195 -4.59 -7.68 -20.87
C PRO A 195 -3.75 -8.76 -20.17
N LYS A 196 -3.26 -9.72 -20.96
CA LYS A 196 -2.26 -10.66 -20.44
C LYS A 196 -1.03 -9.88 -19.99
N PRO A 197 -0.44 -10.22 -18.83
CA PRO A 197 0.77 -9.55 -18.39
C PRO A 197 1.88 -9.74 -19.42
N ALA A 198 2.45 -8.64 -19.88
CA ALA A 198 3.69 -8.70 -20.65
C ALA A 198 4.82 -9.02 -19.66
N PHE A 199 5.26 -10.27 -19.64
CA PHE A 199 6.32 -10.73 -18.73
C PHE A 199 7.61 -9.88 -18.81
N ALA A 200 7.84 -9.18 -19.91
CA ALA A 200 9.02 -8.35 -20.11
C ALA A 200 9.01 -7.01 -19.34
N ASN A 201 7.86 -6.53 -18.89
CA ASN A 201 7.70 -5.20 -18.31
C ASN A 201 7.18 -5.19 -16.85
N ASN A 202 7.08 -6.34 -16.19
CA ASN A 202 6.62 -6.41 -14.80
C ASN A 202 7.77 -6.06 -13.84
N HIS A 203 8.08 -4.79 -13.76
CA HIS A 203 9.11 -4.28 -12.86
C HIS A 203 8.59 -3.95 -11.47
N PHE A 204 7.27 -4.02 -11.24
CA PHE A 204 6.66 -3.57 -9.99
C PHE A 204 6.09 -4.74 -9.20
N LEU A 205 6.50 -4.83 -7.95
CA LEU A 205 5.98 -5.83 -6.99
C LEU A 205 4.44 -5.80 -6.90
N GLN A 206 3.87 -4.61 -7.00
CA GLN A 206 2.43 -4.39 -6.91
C GLN A 206 1.66 -4.94 -8.13
N SER A 207 2.25 -4.96 -9.32
CA SER A 207 1.59 -5.52 -10.51
C SER A 207 1.45 -7.05 -10.45
N GLN A 208 2.18 -7.72 -9.56
CA GLN A 208 2.08 -9.17 -9.37
C GLN A 208 0.71 -9.59 -8.82
N TRP A 209 0.01 -8.72 -8.09
CA TRP A 209 -1.33 -9.03 -7.57
C TRP A 209 -2.33 -9.35 -8.67
N ARG A 210 -2.28 -8.64 -9.80
CA ARG A 210 -3.12 -8.92 -10.97
C ARG A 210 -2.82 -10.30 -11.56
N ASN A 211 -1.55 -10.70 -11.58
CA ASN A 211 -1.15 -12.02 -12.08
C ASN A 211 -1.63 -13.14 -11.14
N ILE A 212 -1.49 -12.95 -9.83
CA ILE A 212 -2.00 -13.88 -8.81
C ILE A 212 -3.53 -14.00 -8.94
N ALA A 213 -4.24 -12.87 -9.06
CA ALA A 213 -5.68 -12.85 -9.25
C ALA A 213 -6.12 -13.63 -10.50
N ARG A 214 -5.37 -13.54 -11.61
CA ARG A 214 -5.66 -14.34 -12.82
C ARG A 214 -5.52 -15.83 -12.58
N VAL A 215 -4.47 -16.26 -11.87
CA VAL A 215 -4.24 -17.69 -11.55
C VAL A 215 -5.35 -18.22 -10.63
N GLN A 216 -5.87 -17.40 -9.73
CA GLN A 216 -6.95 -17.81 -8.83
C GLN A 216 -8.29 -18.04 -9.53
N ILE A 217 -8.51 -17.46 -10.72
CA ILE A 217 -9.76 -17.63 -11.48
C ILE A 217 -9.67 -18.82 -12.45
N LEU A 218 -8.48 -19.16 -12.93
CA LEU A 218 -8.25 -20.28 -13.86
C LEU A 218 -8.39 -21.62 -13.18
#